data_34a8659fe4a30137e730afbc900759c5
#
_entry.id   34a8659fe4a30137e730afbc900759c5
#
_cell.length_a   1.000
_cell.length_b   1.000
_cell.length_c   1.000
_cell.angle_alpha   90.00
_cell.angle_beta   90.00
_cell.angle_gamma   90.00
#
_symmetry.space_group_name_H-M   'P 1'
#
loop_
_entity.id
_entity.type
_entity.pdbx_description
1 polymer ?
#
loop_
_entity_poly.entity_id
_entity_poly.type
_entity_poly.pdbx_seq_one_letter_code
_entity_poly.pdbx_strand_id
1 'polypeptide(L)'
;MERLTERYDITPDGESDVWVKQHDYISAARKLCDYEDLEEQGLLVRLPCKVGDTVWDNDFGYPESYEIKAFSYGYCDSYVEPGIGIEDEIIFYYENYTHSISITGAFPMSEIGKTVFLTREEAEKKLEEMKK
;
A
#
# COMPACT_ATOMS: atom_id res chain seq x y z
N MET A 1 20.35 -3.12 -6.68
CA MET A 1 20.56 -3.12 -5.22
C MET A 1 20.67 -4.56 -4.74
N GLU A 2 21.78 -4.91 -4.18
CA GLU A 2 22.00 -6.26 -3.70
C GLU A 2 21.36 -6.47 -2.33
N ARG A 3 20.58 -7.52 -2.21
CA ARG A 3 19.93 -7.86 -0.95
C ARG A 3 20.91 -8.60 -0.02
N LEU A 4 21.01 -8.12 1.23
CA LEU A 4 21.93 -8.68 2.24
C LEU A 4 21.25 -9.68 3.16
N THR A 5 19.94 -9.79 3.14
CA THR A 5 19.15 -10.66 4.01
C THR A 5 18.28 -11.60 3.20
N GLU A 6 17.85 -12.69 3.83
CA GLU A 6 16.94 -13.66 3.22
C GLU A 6 15.99 -14.20 4.28
N ARG A 7 14.73 -14.39 3.88
CA ARG A 7 13.74 -15.01 4.76
C ARG A 7 13.79 -16.53 4.62
N TYR A 8 13.53 -17.22 5.72
CA TYR A 8 13.39 -18.68 5.71
C TYR A 8 12.20 -19.08 6.57
N ASP A 9 11.56 -20.20 6.22
CA ASP A 9 10.43 -20.72 6.96
C ASP A 9 10.92 -21.53 8.17
N ILE A 10 10.38 -21.21 9.36
CA ILE A 10 10.66 -21.92 10.59
C ILE A 10 9.70 -23.10 10.74
N THR A 11 8.40 -22.86 10.41
CA THR A 11 7.36 -23.87 10.50
C THR A 11 6.56 -23.97 9.21
N PRO A 12 5.91 -25.13 8.94
CA PRO A 12 5.01 -25.25 7.78
C PRO A 12 3.82 -24.30 7.83
N ASP A 13 3.48 -23.76 9.00
CA ASP A 13 2.33 -22.88 9.21
C ASP A 13 2.58 -21.42 8.89
N GLY A 14 3.73 -21.09 8.36
CA GLY A 14 4.04 -19.76 7.88
C GLY A 14 4.85 -18.88 8.82
N GLU A 15 5.36 -19.41 9.94
CA GLU A 15 6.33 -18.66 10.72
C GLU A 15 7.65 -18.59 9.95
N SER A 16 8.17 -17.38 9.80
CA SER A 16 9.43 -17.14 9.11
C SER A 16 10.35 -16.27 9.94
N ASP A 17 11.63 -16.39 9.66
CA ASP A 17 12.64 -15.53 10.25
C ASP A 17 13.58 -15.04 9.15
N VAL A 18 14.56 -14.22 9.53
CA VAL A 18 15.46 -13.54 8.61
C VAL A 18 16.90 -13.85 9.00
N TRP A 19 17.74 -14.08 8.02
CA TRP A 19 19.18 -14.25 8.24
C TRP A 19 19.99 -13.37 7.30
N VAL A 20 21.25 -13.12 7.67
CA VAL A 20 22.18 -12.32 6.89
C VAL A 20 22.94 -13.25 5.93
N LYS A 21 22.87 -12.95 4.63
CA LYS A 21 23.55 -13.71 3.61
C LYS A 21 25.07 -13.67 3.82
N GLN A 22 25.73 -14.83 3.65
CA GLN A 22 27.19 -14.95 3.74
C GLN A 22 27.77 -14.49 5.08
N HIS A 23 26.94 -14.38 6.12
CA HIS A 23 27.36 -13.90 7.45
C HIS A 23 27.99 -12.51 7.43
N ASP A 24 27.64 -11.68 6.45
CA ASP A 24 28.14 -10.31 6.34
C ASP A 24 27.35 -9.36 7.26
N TYR A 25 27.59 -9.51 8.55
CA TYR A 25 26.90 -8.74 9.58
C TYR A 25 27.25 -7.25 9.55
N ILE A 26 28.47 -6.91 9.12
CA ILE A 26 28.92 -5.51 9.07
C ILE A 26 28.13 -4.75 8.00
N SER A 27 28.02 -5.30 6.79
CA SER A 27 27.23 -4.67 5.72
C SER A 27 25.76 -4.59 6.08
N ALA A 28 25.21 -5.64 6.69
CA ALA A 28 23.83 -5.65 7.15
C ALA A 28 23.57 -4.59 8.22
N ALA A 29 24.47 -4.45 9.19
CA ALA A 29 24.36 -3.47 10.25
C ALA A 29 24.41 -2.03 9.69
N ARG A 30 25.31 -1.78 8.73
CA ARG A 30 25.42 -0.47 8.08
C ARG A 30 24.13 -0.11 7.33
N LYS A 31 23.59 -1.05 6.58
CA LYS A 31 22.36 -0.86 5.82
C LYS A 31 21.18 -0.62 6.74
N LEU A 32 21.06 -1.39 7.82
CA LEU A 32 20.00 -1.21 8.81
C LEU A 32 20.11 0.16 9.47
N CYS A 33 21.30 0.59 9.83
CA CYS A 33 21.55 1.89 10.43
C CYS A 33 21.09 3.02 9.49
N ASP A 34 21.39 2.90 8.19
CA ASP A 34 20.94 3.88 7.19
C ASP A 34 19.43 3.98 7.11
N TYR A 35 18.71 2.85 7.14
CA TYR A 35 17.26 2.83 7.14
C TYR A 35 16.68 3.40 8.43
N GLU A 36 17.28 3.08 9.57
CA GLU A 36 16.85 3.61 10.86
C GLU A 36 17.04 5.13 10.93
N ASP A 37 18.15 5.64 10.39
CA ASP A 37 18.40 7.08 10.29
C ASP A 37 17.33 7.77 9.46
N LEU A 38 16.95 7.18 8.31
CA LEU A 38 15.89 7.71 7.46
C LEU A 38 14.54 7.70 8.19
N GLU A 39 14.25 6.64 8.93
CA GLU A 39 13.01 6.54 9.72
C GLU A 39 12.95 7.61 10.80
N GLU A 40 14.03 7.82 11.56
CA GLU A 40 14.11 8.85 12.59
C GLU A 40 13.95 10.26 12.03
N GLN A 41 14.46 10.50 10.82
CA GLN A 41 14.37 11.79 10.14
C GLN A 41 13.00 12.02 9.45
N GLY A 42 12.12 11.03 9.48
CA GLY A 42 10.83 11.13 8.80
C GLY A 42 10.94 11.07 7.28
N LEU A 43 12.04 10.55 6.76
CA LEU A 43 12.30 10.46 5.31
C LEU A 43 11.94 9.10 4.71
N LEU A 44 11.58 8.14 5.55
CA LEU A 44 11.20 6.79 5.11
C LEU A 44 9.69 6.63 5.16
N VAL A 45 9.10 6.29 4.02
CA VAL A 45 7.66 6.06 3.90
C VAL A 45 7.42 4.62 3.47
N ARG A 46 6.51 3.94 4.16
CA ARG A 46 6.06 2.59 3.78
C ARG A 46 4.77 2.70 3.00
N LEU A 47 4.78 2.15 1.80
CA LEU A 47 3.59 2.11 0.95
C LEU A 47 2.94 0.73 1.04
N PRO A 48 1.59 0.66 1.22
CA PRO A 48 0.88 -0.62 1.20
C PRO A 48 0.75 -1.20 -0.20
N CYS A 49 0.88 -0.36 -1.22
CA CYS A 49 0.83 -0.74 -2.62
C CYS A 49 1.68 0.24 -3.43
N LYS A 50 1.92 -0.06 -4.70
CA LYS A 50 2.76 0.76 -5.57
C LYS A 50 2.03 1.11 -6.87
N VAL A 51 2.57 2.05 -7.62
CA VAL A 51 2.10 2.38 -8.96
C VAL A 51 2.10 1.12 -9.83
N GLY A 52 1.00 0.86 -10.51
CA GLY A 52 0.80 -0.33 -11.31
C GLY A 52 0.03 -1.44 -10.60
N ASP A 53 -0.08 -1.39 -9.28
CA ASP A 53 -0.87 -2.37 -8.53
C ASP A 53 -2.36 -2.17 -8.76
N THR A 54 -3.12 -3.24 -8.59
CA THR A 54 -4.57 -3.22 -8.70
C THR A 54 -5.19 -3.20 -7.30
N VAL A 55 -6.20 -2.35 -7.13
CA VAL A 55 -7.03 -2.30 -5.92
C VAL A 55 -8.49 -2.51 -6.30
N TRP A 56 -9.34 -2.83 -5.34
CA TRP A 56 -10.77 -3.08 -5.55
C TRP A 56 -11.62 -2.26 -4.59
N ASP A 57 -12.79 -1.85 -5.05
CA ASP A 57 -13.82 -1.31 -4.18
C ASP A 57 -15.20 -1.90 -4.53
N ASN A 58 -16.18 -1.58 -3.71
CA ASN A 58 -17.55 -2.10 -3.88
C ASN A 58 -18.57 -0.99 -4.17
N ASP A 59 -18.11 0.15 -4.69
CA ASP A 59 -18.99 1.31 -4.93
C ASP A 59 -20.13 1.02 -5.90
N PHE A 60 -19.93 0.08 -6.83
CA PHE A 60 -20.96 -0.33 -7.78
C PHE A 60 -21.84 -1.51 -7.28
N GLY A 61 -21.67 -1.95 -6.03
CA GLY A 61 -22.37 -3.10 -5.48
C GLY A 61 -21.71 -4.44 -5.81
N TYR A 62 -20.57 -4.42 -6.43
CA TYR A 62 -19.72 -5.58 -6.72
C TYR A 62 -18.25 -5.15 -6.71
N PRO A 63 -17.31 -6.08 -6.54
CA PRO A 63 -15.88 -5.72 -6.55
C PRO A 63 -15.45 -5.24 -7.94
N GLU A 64 -15.03 -3.99 -8.03
CA GLU A 64 -14.50 -3.38 -9.25
C GLU A 64 -13.01 -3.09 -9.05
N SER A 65 -12.22 -3.36 -10.08
CA SER A 65 -10.77 -3.15 -10.02
C SER A 65 -10.35 -1.81 -10.59
N TYR A 66 -9.30 -1.25 -10.01
CA TYR A 66 -8.70 0.00 -10.45
C TYR A 66 -7.18 -0.14 -10.41
N GLU A 67 -6.50 0.47 -11.35
CA GLU A 67 -5.04 0.49 -11.37
C GLU A 67 -4.52 1.77 -10.73
N ILE A 68 -3.55 1.62 -9.83
CA ILE A 68 -2.88 2.76 -9.20
C ILE A 68 -1.95 3.41 -10.24
N LYS A 69 -2.15 4.69 -10.51
CA LYS A 69 -1.36 5.45 -11.49
C LYS A 69 -0.33 6.37 -10.86
N ALA A 70 -0.59 6.84 -9.64
CA ALA A 70 0.29 7.77 -8.95
C ALA A 70 -0.02 7.77 -7.46
N PHE A 71 0.85 8.40 -6.70
CA PHE A 71 0.56 8.74 -5.31
C PHE A 71 1.21 10.09 -4.99
N SER A 72 0.69 10.76 -3.97
CA SER A 72 1.26 11.98 -3.42
C SER A 72 1.38 11.88 -1.91
N TYR A 73 2.30 12.62 -1.34
CA TYR A 73 2.50 12.71 0.10
C TYR A 73 2.57 14.16 0.52
N GLY A 74 1.96 14.48 1.67
CA GLY A 74 1.91 15.82 2.19
C GLY A 74 0.54 16.46 1.97
N TYR A 75 0.48 17.77 2.17
CA TYR A 75 -0.77 18.52 2.03
C TYR A 75 -1.27 18.51 0.59
N CYS A 76 -2.52 18.11 0.41
CA CYS A 76 -3.16 18.15 -0.90
C CYS A 76 -4.64 18.51 -0.71
N ASP A 77 -5.04 19.67 -1.19
CA ASP A 77 -6.41 20.16 -1.09
C ASP A 77 -7.26 19.86 -2.34
N SER A 78 -6.62 19.39 -3.41
CA SER A 78 -7.27 19.25 -4.72
C SER A 78 -8.28 18.11 -4.80
N TYR A 79 -8.19 17.13 -3.91
CA TYR A 79 -8.98 15.91 -3.95
C TYR A 79 -9.79 15.66 -2.69
N VAL A 80 -9.72 16.58 -1.74
CA VAL A 80 -10.46 16.55 -0.50
C VAL A 80 -11.44 17.73 -0.52
N GLU A 81 -12.56 17.61 0.16
CA GLU A 81 -13.51 18.72 0.25
C GLU A 81 -12.82 20.02 0.66
N PRO A 82 -13.17 21.15 0.05
CA PRO A 82 -12.55 22.43 0.39
C PRO A 82 -12.61 22.70 1.90
N GLY A 83 -11.44 22.94 2.50
CA GLY A 83 -11.34 23.24 3.92
C GLY A 83 -10.91 22.06 4.80
N ILE A 84 -10.79 20.86 4.23
CA ILE A 84 -10.25 19.70 4.93
C ILE A 84 -8.88 19.39 4.34
N GLY A 85 -7.84 20.00 4.88
CA GLY A 85 -6.46 19.66 4.53
C GLY A 85 -6.08 18.37 5.22
N ILE A 86 -5.62 17.38 4.47
CA ILE A 86 -5.00 16.19 5.03
C ILE A 86 -3.50 16.43 5.00
N GLU A 87 -2.94 16.71 6.16
CA GLU A 87 -1.49 16.85 6.30
C GLU A 87 -0.89 15.46 6.55
N ASP A 88 0.27 15.23 5.96
CA ASP A 88 1.09 14.04 6.18
C ASP A 88 0.41 12.71 5.82
N GLU A 89 -0.58 12.73 4.93
CA GLU A 89 -1.21 11.53 4.43
C GLU A 89 -0.81 11.23 2.99
N ILE A 90 -0.80 9.94 2.65
CA ILE A 90 -0.54 9.48 1.29
C ILE A 90 -1.87 9.33 0.57
N ILE A 91 -1.98 9.96 -0.59
CA ILE A 91 -3.14 9.88 -1.47
C ILE A 91 -2.76 9.06 -2.70
N PHE A 92 -3.54 8.05 -3.01
CA PHE A 92 -3.36 7.24 -4.22
C PHE A 92 -4.36 7.68 -5.29
N TYR A 93 -3.90 7.74 -6.54
CA TYR A 93 -4.70 8.10 -7.70
C TYR A 93 -4.88 6.87 -8.57
N TYR A 94 -6.10 6.60 -8.99
CA TYR A 94 -6.43 5.37 -9.72
C TYR A 94 -7.21 5.66 -11.00
N GLU A 95 -7.23 4.66 -11.88
CA GLU A 95 -7.95 4.72 -13.14
C GLU A 95 -8.48 3.34 -13.53
N ASN A 96 -9.64 3.32 -14.17
CA ASN A 96 -10.25 2.11 -14.69
C ASN A 96 -10.84 2.38 -16.09
N TYR A 97 -10.49 1.55 -17.05
CA TYR A 97 -10.95 1.66 -18.43
C TYR A 97 -11.98 0.61 -18.84
N THR A 98 -12.45 -0.23 -17.92
CA THR A 98 -13.22 -1.45 -18.24
C THR A 98 -14.64 -1.21 -18.73
N HIS A 99 -15.20 -0.01 -18.54
CA HIS A 99 -16.60 0.29 -18.85
C HIS A 99 -16.76 1.26 -20.03
N SER A 100 -15.85 1.26 -20.98
CA SER A 100 -15.82 2.21 -22.11
C SER A 100 -15.73 3.67 -21.70
N ILE A 101 -15.65 3.93 -20.40
CA ILE A 101 -15.48 5.24 -19.81
C ILE A 101 -14.27 5.15 -18.87
N SER A 102 -13.38 6.12 -18.96
CA SER A 102 -12.29 6.23 -18.01
C SER A 102 -12.85 6.76 -16.69
N ILE A 103 -12.77 5.93 -15.65
CA ILE A 103 -13.12 6.33 -14.29
C ILE A 103 -11.81 6.62 -13.56
N THR A 104 -11.66 7.86 -13.12
CA THR A 104 -10.50 8.28 -12.35
C THR A 104 -10.93 8.74 -10.98
N GLY A 105 -10.05 8.59 -10.01
CA GLY A 105 -10.35 9.04 -8.66
C GLY A 105 -9.14 8.95 -7.76
N ALA A 106 -9.35 9.20 -6.51
CA ALA A 106 -8.30 9.18 -5.50
C ALA A 106 -8.86 8.68 -4.16
N PHE A 107 -7.99 8.11 -3.35
CA PHE A 107 -8.34 7.71 -2.00
C PHE A 107 -7.15 7.89 -1.07
N PRO A 108 -7.37 8.27 0.19
CA PRO A 108 -6.30 8.32 1.17
C PRO A 108 -5.92 6.92 1.62
N MET A 109 -4.66 6.74 2.00
CA MET A 109 -4.14 5.44 2.46
C MET A 109 -4.98 4.85 3.60
N SER A 110 -5.58 5.69 4.45
CA SER A 110 -6.43 5.27 5.56
C SER A 110 -7.69 4.50 5.13
N GLU A 111 -8.11 4.62 3.86
CA GLU A 111 -9.27 3.90 3.34
C GLU A 111 -8.97 2.45 2.96
N ILE A 112 -7.70 2.08 2.89
CA ILE A 112 -7.31 0.69 2.58
C ILE A 112 -7.75 -0.22 3.74
N GLY A 113 -8.52 -1.24 3.39
CA GLY A 113 -9.13 -2.16 4.37
C GLY A 113 -10.52 -1.74 4.83
N LYS A 114 -10.97 -0.52 4.49
CA LYS A 114 -12.30 -0.01 4.83
C LYS A 114 -13.21 0.06 3.61
N THR A 115 -12.82 0.82 2.61
CA THR A 115 -13.57 0.99 1.35
C THR A 115 -12.79 0.54 0.14
N VAL A 116 -11.47 0.50 0.23
CA VAL A 116 -10.55 0.06 -0.82
C VAL A 116 -9.77 -1.15 -0.31
N PHE A 117 -9.62 -2.15 -1.16
CA PHE A 117 -9.01 -3.43 -0.77
C PHE A 117 -7.89 -3.80 -1.73
N LEU A 118 -6.86 -4.45 -1.19
CA LEU A 118 -5.69 -4.86 -1.97
C LEU A 118 -5.92 -6.15 -2.76
N THR A 119 -6.94 -6.92 -2.40
CA THR A 119 -7.33 -8.14 -3.10
C THR A 119 -8.83 -8.16 -3.37
N ARG A 120 -9.22 -8.87 -4.42
CA ARG A 120 -10.62 -9.06 -4.74
C ARG A 120 -11.37 -9.82 -3.64
N GLU A 121 -10.71 -10.80 -3.04
CA GLU A 121 -11.28 -11.63 -1.97
C GLU A 121 -11.65 -10.78 -0.75
N GLU A 122 -10.82 -9.83 -0.38
CA GLU A 122 -11.10 -8.91 0.73
C GLU A 122 -12.32 -8.04 0.41
N ALA A 123 -12.43 -7.55 -0.83
CA ALA A 123 -13.58 -6.76 -1.27
C ALA A 123 -14.86 -7.59 -1.25
N GLU A 124 -14.82 -8.83 -1.73
CA GLU A 124 -15.96 -9.74 -1.71
C GLU A 124 -16.41 -10.05 -0.28
N LYS A 125 -15.47 -10.30 0.61
CA LYS A 125 -15.74 -10.56 2.03
C LYS A 125 -16.45 -9.36 2.69
N LYS A 126 -15.96 -8.16 2.43
CA LYS A 126 -16.57 -6.95 2.97
C LYS A 126 -17.98 -6.75 2.44
N LEU A 127 -18.19 -7.01 1.16
CA LEU A 127 -19.49 -6.89 0.53
C LEU A 127 -20.51 -7.85 1.16
N GLU A 128 -20.10 -9.10 1.46
CA GLU A 128 -20.96 -10.06 2.15
C GLU A 128 -21.29 -9.63 3.57
N GLU A 129 -20.34 -9.07 4.30
CA GLU A 129 -20.57 -8.53 5.64
C GLU A 129 -21.61 -7.41 5.62
N MET A 130 -21.60 -6.60 4.60
CA MET A 130 -22.56 -5.48 4.44
C MET A 130 -23.97 -5.93 4.08
N LYS A 131 -24.12 -7.15 3.54
CA LYS A 131 -25.43 -7.71 3.17
C LYS A 131 -26.15 -8.40 4.33
N LYS A 132 -25.48 -8.57 5.46
CA LYS A 132 -26.06 -9.24 6.63
C LYS A 132 -26.82 -8.26 7.54
#